data_df7eebbd57f84037a08d1669a574d5e9
#
_entry.id   df7eebbd57f84037a08d1669a574d5e9
#
_cell.length_a   1.000
_cell.length_b   1.000
_cell.length_c   1.000
_cell.angle_alpha   90.00
_cell.angle_beta   90.00
_cell.angle_gamma   90.00
#
_symmetry.space_group_name_H-M   'P 1'
#
loop_
_entity.id
_entity.type
_entity.pdbx_description
1 polymer ?
#
loop_
_entity_poly.entity_id
_entity_poly.type
_entity_poly.pdbx_seq_one_letter_code
_entity_poly.pdbx_strand_id
1 'polypeptide(L)'
;ETLATLSNPLQYTPREVIEKRTKRIVSHGDEYISVVRTGVGNCKLILGAEVDCIFDFKENGRDNLKHYAELKCTQQVANISDTHKFERKLFRTWLQCFLVGIPRIIYGFKDDHYVLKTVEEFSTEEVPVLLKNNNPQVGSACLEAIKWYGLLTEWLLKMIPRDEDPHSQIRAFKLVFENNHLR
;
A
#
# COMPACT_ATOMS: atom_id res chain seq x y z
N GLU A 1 7.47 -1.58 -13.13
CA GLU A 1 6.36 -0.74 -13.62
C GLU A 1 6.20 -0.84 -15.13
N THR A 2 7.19 -0.46 -15.94
CA THR A 2 7.07 -0.52 -17.42
C THR A 2 6.74 -1.89 -18.00
N LEU A 3 7.04 -2.96 -17.29
CA LEU A 3 6.69 -4.33 -17.71
C LEU A 3 5.26 -4.72 -17.33
N ALA A 4 4.73 -4.13 -16.26
CA ALA A 4 3.43 -4.49 -15.71
C ALA A 4 2.31 -3.55 -16.15
N THR A 5 2.62 -2.30 -16.54
CA THR A 5 1.62 -1.28 -16.82
C THR A 5 1.59 -0.83 -18.28
N LEU A 6 0.41 -0.52 -18.77
CA LEU A 6 0.14 0.09 -20.06
C LEU A 6 -0.80 1.28 -19.85
N SER A 7 -0.66 2.32 -20.65
CA SER A 7 -1.55 3.49 -20.59
C SER A 7 -2.98 3.18 -21.04
N ASN A 8 -3.14 2.13 -21.86
CA ASN A 8 -4.43 1.64 -22.34
C ASN A 8 -4.53 0.13 -22.12
N PRO A 9 -5.73 -0.45 -22.06
CA PRO A 9 -5.94 -1.88 -22.02
C PRO A 9 -5.18 -2.58 -23.16
N LEU A 10 -4.67 -3.78 -22.88
CA LEU A 10 -3.82 -4.56 -23.80
C LEU A 10 -4.46 -4.72 -25.20
N GLN A 11 -5.76 -4.96 -25.25
CA GLN A 11 -6.54 -5.14 -26.47
C GLN A 11 -6.57 -3.90 -27.38
N TYR A 12 -6.36 -2.71 -26.82
CA TYR A 12 -6.34 -1.43 -27.55
C TYR A 12 -4.92 -0.87 -27.72
N THR A 13 -3.90 -1.61 -27.27
CA THR A 13 -2.52 -1.14 -27.33
C THR A 13 -1.83 -1.72 -28.57
N PRO A 14 -1.25 -0.88 -29.46
CA PRO A 14 -0.51 -1.35 -30.60
C PRO A 14 0.65 -2.27 -30.18
N ARG A 15 0.88 -3.34 -30.95
CA ARG A 15 1.93 -4.33 -30.70
C ARG A 15 3.31 -3.69 -30.53
N GLU A 16 3.63 -2.70 -31.33
CA GLU A 16 4.88 -1.95 -31.24
C GLU A 16 5.10 -1.28 -29.89
N VAL A 17 4.05 -0.74 -29.28
CA VAL A 17 4.08 -0.14 -27.94
C VAL A 17 4.36 -1.21 -26.88
N ILE A 18 3.71 -2.38 -27.02
CA ILE A 18 3.90 -3.52 -26.11
C ILE A 18 5.35 -4.02 -26.19
N GLU A 19 5.90 -4.17 -27.37
CA GLU A 19 7.26 -4.67 -27.59
C GLU A 19 8.33 -3.67 -27.11
N LYS A 20 8.08 -2.36 -27.23
CA LYS A 20 9.01 -1.31 -26.82
C LYS A 20 8.88 -0.89 -25.35
N ARG A 21 7.92 -1.45 -24.60
CA ARG A 21 7.64 -1.03 -23.21
C ARG A 21 8.84 -1.13 -22.28
N THR A 22 9.74 -2.08 -22.48
CA THR A 22 10.98 -2.25 -21.69
C THR A 22 11.98 -1.08 -21.84
N LYS A 23 11.85 -0.31 -22.92
CA LYS A 23 12.68 0.86 -23.20
C LYS A 23 12.05 2.17 -22.76
N ARG A 24 10.83 2.13 -22.23
CA ARG A 24 10.11 3.29 -21.73
C ARG A 24 10.76 3.78 -20.44
N ILE A 25 11.01 5.07 -20.37
CA ILE A 25 11.43 5.73 -19.13
C ILE A 25 10.18 5.95 -18.27
N VAL A 26 10.22 5.51 -17.01
CA VAL A 26 9.15 5.79 -16.05
C VAL A 26 9.19 7.26 -15.67
N SER A 27 8.07 7.96 -15.80
CA SER A 27 7.94 9.32 -15.31
C SER A 27 7.57 9.28 -13.82
N HIS A 28 8.30 10.05 -13.02
CA HIS A 28 7.97 10.26 -11.60
C HIS A 28 7.16 11.56 -11.38
N GLY A 29 6.70 12.19 -12.46
CA GLY A 29 5.96 13.45 -12.40
C GLY A 29 4.44 13.29 -12.44
N ASP A 30 3.94 12.17 -12.95
CA ASP A 30 2.52 11.91 -13.11
C ASP A 30 2.11 10.81 -12.12
N GLU A 31 1.57 11.21 -10.96
CA GLU A 31 1.09 10.31 -9.92
C GLU A 31 -0.44 10.38 -9.83
N TYR A 32 -1.07 9.25 -9.60
CA TYR A 32 -2.50 9.20 -9.33
C TYR A 32 -2.76 9.05 -7.84
N ILE A 33 -3.37 10.06 -7.24
CA ILE A 33 -3.75 10.05 -5.83
C ILE A 33 -5.23 9.71 -5.70
N SER A 34 -5.54 8.65 -4.97
CA SER A 34 -6.89 8.32 -4.55
C SER A 34 -7.13 8.87 -3.13
N VAL A 35 -8.30 9.48 -2.94
CA VAL A 35 -8.72 9.93 -1.61
C VAL A 35 -9.89 9.05 -1.16
N VAL A 36 -9.67 8.33 -0.07
CA VAL A 36 -10.65 7.38 0.47
C VAL A 36 -11.17 7.85 1.82
N ARG A 37 -12.44 7.58 2.07
CA ARG A 37 -13.05 7.74 3.38
C ARG A 37 -13.19 6.37 4.03
N THR A 38 -12.55 6.21 5.19
CA THR A 38 -12.52 4.97 5.95
C THR A 38 -12.74 5.23 7.45
N GLY A 39 -12.55 4.23 8.28
CA GLY A 39 -12.62 4.39 9.72
C GLY A 39 -11.90 3.26 10.45
N VAL A 40 -11.45 3.58 11.66
CA VAL A 40 -10.89 2.60 12.60
C VAL A 40 -11.47 2.88 13.98
N GLY A 41 -12.07 1.86 14.61
CA GLY A 41 -12.81 2.07 15.86
C GLY A 41 -13.91 3.12 15.69
N ASN A 42 -13.89 4.14 16.54
CA ASN A 42 -14.82 5.28 16.50
C ASN A 42 -14.34 6.45 15.64
N CYS A 43 -13.15 6.34 15.05
CA CYS A 43 -12.54 7.41 14.28
C CYS A 43 -12.92 7.30 12.80
N LYS A 44 -13.38 8.41 12.23
CA LYS A 44 -13.55 8.57 10.78
C LYS A 44 -12.28 9.19 10.21
N LEU A 45 -11.79 8.60 9.13
CA LEU A 45 -10.54 8.98 8.49
C LEU A 45 -10.77 9.36 7.02
N ILE A 46 -10.03 10.33 6.55
CA ILE A 46 -9.86 10.65 5.13
C ILE A 46 -8.38 10.46 4.84
N LEU A 47 -8.07 9.53 3.96
CA LEU A 47 -6.69 9.17 3.62
C LEU A 47 -6.45 9.41 2.14
N GLY A 48 -5.33 10.05 1.81
CA GLY A 48 -4.80 10.12 0.44
C GLY A 48 -3.72 9.05 0.27
N ALA A 49 -3.76 8.36 -0.84
CA ALA A 49 -2.74 7.37 -1.20
C ALA A 49 -2.48 7.40 -2.70
N GLU A 50 -1.22 7.25 -3.05
CA GLU A 50 -0.82 6.96 -4.42
C GLU A 50 -1.31 5.57 -4.81
N VAL A 51 -1.71 5.42 -6.06
CA VAL A 51 -2.16 4.16 -6.64
C VAL A 51 -1.32 3.86 -7.86
N ASP A 52 -0.59 2.77 -7.85
CA ASP A 52 0.35 2.41 -8.90
C ASP A 52 -0.35 2.05 -10.22
N CYS A 53 -1.42 1.26 -10.16
CA CYS A 53 -2.17 0.90 -11.36
C CYS A 53 -3.60 0.39 -11.08
N ILE A 54 -4.36 0.28 -12.17
CA ILE A 54 -5.66 -0.40 -12.21
C ILE A 54 -5.44 -1.77 -12.85
N PHE A 55 -5.89 -2.81 -12.16
CA PHE A 55 -5.89 -4.17 -12.68
C PHE A 55 -7.11 -4.39 -13.58
N ASP A 56 -6.94 -5.09 -14.69
CA ASP A 56 -7.93 -5.41 -15.72
C ASP A 56 -8.44 -4.20 -16.50
N PHE A 57 -9.42 -3.48 -16.00
CA PHE A 57 -10.06 -2.37 -16.71
C PHE A 57 -10.54 -1.26 -15.78
N LYS A 58 -10.62 -0.06 -16.33
CA LYS A 58 -11.16 1.11 -15.66
C LYS A 58 -12.65 1.26 -15.94
N GLU A 59 -13.46 1.29 -14.90
CA GLU A 59 -14.88 1.61 -15.01
C GLU A 59 -15.05 3.14 -15.09
N ASN A 60 -15.57 3.64 -16.23
CA ASN A 60 -15.79 5.08 -16.39
C ASN A 60 -16.98 5.56 -15.53
N GLY A 61 -16.76 6.64 -14.79
CA GLY A 61 -17.80 7.25 -13.94
C GLY A 61 -18.17 6.45 -12.71
N ARG A 62 -17.40 5.43 -12.33
CA ARG A 62 -17.56 4.63 -11.12
C ARG A 62 -16.33 4.63 -10.25
N ASP A 63 -16.51 4.20 -9.00
CA ASP A 63 -15.40 3.93 -8.10
C ASP A 63 -14.61 2.71 -8.58
N ASN A 64 -13.30 2.91 -8.77
CA ASN A 64 -12.38 1.88 -9.23
C ASN A 64 -11.57 1.24 -8.08
N LEU A 65 -11.90 1.50 -6.83
CA LEU A 65 -11.14 1.01 -5.68
C LEU A 65 -10.90 -0.50 -5.73
N LYS A 66 -11.92 -1.28 -6.09
CA LYS A 66 -11.84 -2.75 -6.24
C LYS A 66 -10.86 -3.24 -7.31
N HIS A 67 -10.44 -2.35 -8.23
CA HIS A 67 -9.52 -2.64 -9.32
C HIS A 67 -8.10 -2.13 -9.05
N TYR A 68 -7.86 -1.41 -7.95
CA TYR A 68 -6.55 -0.88 -7.65
C TYR A 68 -5.58 -1.98 -7.28
N ALA A 69 -4.34 -1.81 -7.70
CA ALA A 69 -3.24 -2.71 -7.38
C ALA A 69 -1.99 -1.92 -7.03
N GLU A 70 -1.29 -2.40 -6.00
CA GLU A 70 0.01 -1.92 -5.54
C GLU A 70 1.10 -2.78 -6.17
N LEU A 71 2.12 -2.15 -6.74
CA LEU A 71 3.25 -2.81 -7.37
C LEU A 71 4.49 -2.70 -6.49
N LYS A 72 5.12 -3.82 -6.22
CA LYS A 72 6.38 -3.87 -5.47
C LYS A 72 7.42 -4.73 -6.19
N CYS A 73 8.67 -4.42 -5.93
CA CYS A 73 9.78 -5.22 -6.42
C CYS A 73 10.68 -5.63 -5.25
N THR A 74 11.13 -6.88 -5.25
CA THR A 74 12.04 -7.40 -4.23
C THR A 74 13.02 -8.38 -4.85
N GLN A 75 14.08 -8.69 -4.09
CA GLN A 75 15.03 -9.74 -4.44
C GLN A 75 14.37 -11.11 -4.34
N GLN A 76 14.79 -12.05 -5.19
CA GLN A 76 14.35 -13.46 -5.09
C GLN A 76 14.62 -14.00 -3.68
N VAL A 77 13.70 -14.82 -3.22
CA VAL A 77 13.82 -15.52 -1.94
C VAL A 77 14.60 -16.81 -2.19
N ALA A 78 15.81 -16.89 -1.68
CA ALA A 78 16.70 -18.05 -1.85
C ALA A 78 16.80 -18.94 -0.62
N ASN A 79 16.47 -18.41 0.56
CA ASN A 79 16.62 -19.11 1.84
C ASN A 79 15.62 -18.61 2.88
N ILE A 80 15.58 -19.26 4.04
CA ILE A 80 14.66 -18.92 5.14
C ILE A 80 14.84 -17.47 5.64
N SER A 81 16.08 -16.96 5.69
CA SER A 81 16.34 -15.59 6.11
C SER A 81 15.69 -14.58 5.13
N ASP A 82 15.75 -14.88 3.84
CA ASP A 82 15.13 -14.04 2.83
C ASP A 82 13.61 -14.13 2.89
N THR A 83 13.05 -15.32 3.19
CA THR A 83 11.62 -15.49 3.46
C THR A 83 11.17 -14.57 4.58
N HIS A 84 11.86 -14.55 5.72
CA HIS A 84 11.50 -13.68 6.84
C HIS A 84 11.64 -12.17 6.52
N LYS A 85 12.62 -11.81 5.68
CA LYS A 85 12.74 -10.42 5.20
C LYS A 85 11.56 -10.05 4.28
N PHE A 86 11.17 -10.98 3.41
CA PHE A 86 10.03 -10.78 2.51
C PHE A 86 8.72 -10.67 3.29
N GLU A 87 8.46 -11.54 4.25
CA GLU A 87 7.26 -11.50 5.09
C GLU A 87 7.10 -10.15 5.81
N ARG A 88 8.21 -9.59 6.33
CA ARG A 88 8.18 -8.25 6.92
C ARG A 88 7.89 -7.13 5.92
N LYS A 89 8.37 -7.27 4.67
CA LYS A 89 8.03 -6.33 3.60
C LYS A 89 6.56 -6.46 3.21
N LEU A 90 6.08 -7.70 3.04
CA LEU A 90 4.69 -7.99 2.72
C LEU A 90 3.74 -7.45 3.78
N PHE A 91 4.07 -7.60 5.07
CA PHE A 91 3.32 -7.01 6.18
C PHE A 91 3.19 -5.48 6.05
N ARG A 92 4.28 -4.78 5.75
CA ARG A 92 4.26 -3.31 5.59
C ARG A 92 3.42 -2.88 4.40
N THR A 93 3.58 -3.56 3.27
CA THR A 93 2.79 -3.30 2.06
C THR A 93 1.32 -3.59 2.30
N TRP A 94 1.02 -4.71 2.98
CA TRP A 94 -0.34 -5.05 3.39
C TRP A 94 -0.98 -3.94 4.21
N LEU A 95 -0.28 -3.40 5.19
CA LEU A 95 -0.81 -2.33 6.05
C LEU A 95 -1.17 -1.07 5.24
N GLN A 96 -0.32 -0.68 4.29
CA GLN A 96 -0.61 0.42 3.37
C GLN A 96 -1.88 0.16 2.56
N CYS A 97 -1.95 -1.00 1.92
CA CYS A 97 -3.09 -1.38 1.07
C CYS A 97 -4.38 -1.52 1.87
N PHE A 98 -4.32 -2.14 3.05
CA PHE A 98 -5.47 -2.34 3.93
C PHE A 98 -6.11 -1.02 4.36
N LEU A 99 -5.30 -0.03 4.77
CA LEU A 99 -5.80 1.26 5.24
C LEU A 99 -6.55 2.06 4.18
N VAL A 100 -6.16 1.91 2.91
CA VAL A 100 -6.76 2.65 1.79
C VAL A 100 -7.68 1.78 0.92
N GLY A 101 -7.81 0.50 1.22
CA GLY A 101 -8.72 -0.42 0.55
C GLY A 101 -8.23 -0.94 -0.81
N ILE A 102 -6.91 -0.93 -1.08
CA ILE A 102 -6.33 -1.53 -2.28
C ILE A 102 -6.37 -3.05 -2.14
N PRO A 103 -7.09 -3.79 -3.01
CA PRO A 103 -7.32 -5.22 -2.82
C PRO A 103 -6.18 -6.12 -3.26
N ARG A 104 -5.27 -5.63 -4.11
CA ARG A 104 -4.23 -6.44 -4.77
C ARG A 104 -2.85 -5.89 -4.53
N ILE A 105 -1.91 -6.79 -4.27
CA ILE A 105 -0.49 -6.49 -4.14
C ILE A 105 0.25 -7.39 -5.12
N ILE A 106 1.01 -6.80 -6.02
CA ILE A 106 1.77 -7.53 -7.04
C ILE A 106 3.26 -7.34 -6.76
N TYR A 107 3.95 -8.45 -6.47
CA TYR A 107 5.38 -8.46 -6.26
C TYR A 107 6.13 -9.02 -7.45
N GLY A 108 7.05 -8.23 -7.99
CA GLY A 108 8.07 -8.70 -8.93
C GLY A 108 9.32 -9.16 -8.17
N PHE A 109 9.75 -10.40 -8.39
CA PHE A 109 10.97 -10.95 -7.82
C PHE A 109 12.09 -10.88 -8.85
N LYS A 110 13.16 -10.19 -8.50
CA LYS A 110 14.33 -9.99 -9.37
C LYS A 110 15.57 -10.70 -8.84
N ASP A 111 16.50 -11.03 -9.73
CA ASP A 111 17.82 -11.49 -9.35
C ASP A 111 18.80 -10.33 -9.03
N ASP A 112 20.05 -10.66 -8.72
CA ASP A 112 21.12 -9.70 -8.42
C ASP A 112 21.50 -8.81 -9.64
N HIS A 113 21.15 -9.23 -10.83
CA HIS A 113 21.34 -8.49 -12.08
C HIS A 113 20.12 -7.63 -12.44
N TYR A 114 19.15 -7.49 -11.51
CA TYR A 114 17.90 -6.75 -11.71
C TYR A 114 16.97 -7.34 -12.78
N VAL A 115 17.16 -8.60 -13.16
CA VAL A 115 16.28 -9.28 -14.12
C VAL A 115 15.07 -9.82 -13.38
N LEU A 116 13.87 -9.45 -13.82
CA LEU A 116 12.61 -9.96 -13.29
C LEU A 116 12.49 -11.47 -13.60
N LYS A 117 12.35 -12.28 -12.55
CA LYS A 117 12.26 -13.75 -12.65
C LYS A 117 10.83 -14.24 -12.52
N THR A 118 10.13 -13.79 -11.49
CA THR A 118 8.75 -14.19 -11.24
C THR A 118 7.91 -13.00 -10.81
N VAL A 119 6.61 -13.14 -10.98
CA VAL A 119 5.61 -12.18 -10.47
C VAL A 119 4.60 -12.97 -9.66
N GLU A 120 4.30 -12.50 -8.46
CA GLU A 120 3.30 -13.11 -7.59
C GLU A 120 2.26 -12.07 -7.17
N GLU A 121 1.01 -12.50 -7.10
CA GLU A 121 -0.12 -11.71 -6.67
C GLU A 121 -0.56 -12.15 -5.27
N PHE A 122 -0.82 -11.17 -4.41
CA PHE A 122 -1.34 -11.36 -3.06
C PHE A 122 -2.64 -10.58 -2.90
N SER A 123 -3.67 -11.25 -2.40
CA SER A 123 -4.89 -10.58 -1.96
C SER A 123 -4.65 -9.90 -0.61
N THR A 124 -4.99 -8.61 -0.51
CA THR A 124 -4.86 -7.87 0.74
C THR A 124 -5.66 -8.51 1.88
N GLU A 125 -6.79 -9.15 1.58
CA GLU A 125 -7.60 -9.85 2.58
C GLU A 125 -6.93 -11.14 3.10
N GLU A 126 -6.16 -11.83 2.25
CA GLU A 126 -5.55 -13.12 2.56
C GLU A 126 -4.17 -13.02 3.20
N VAL A 127 -3.47 -11.91 3.00
CA VAL A 127 -2.10 -11.72 3.53
C VAL A 127 -1.97 -11.98 5.04
N PRO A 128 -2.90 -11.55 5.94
CA PRO A 128 -2.78 -11.84 7.36
C PRO A 128 -2.82 -13.34 7.67
N VAL A 129 -3.64 -14.10 6.95
CA VAL A 129 -3.75 -15.56 7.10
C VAL A 129 -2.48 -16.24 6.59
N LEU A 130 -1.99 -15.82 5.43
CA LEU A 130 -0.74 -16.31 4.84
C LEU A 130 0.44 -16.09 5.80
N LEU A 131 0.59 -14.86 6.32
CA LEU A 131 1.66 -14.53 7.27
C LEU A 131 1.52 -15.33 8.57
N LYS A 132 0.31 -15.53 9.09
CA LYS A 132 0.08 -16.31 10.31
C LYS A 132 0.46 -17.78 10.13
N ASN A 133 0.20 -18.35 8.99
CA ASN A 133 0.53 -19.75 8.70
C ASN A 133 2.05 -19.96 8.57
N ASN A 134 2.75 -19.03 7.97
CA ASN A 134 4.19 -19.13 7.73
C ASN A 134 5.01 -18.63 8.94
N ASN A 135 4.57 -17.56 9.56
CA ASN A 135 5.24 -16.91 10.69
C ASN A 135 4.21 -16.33 11.67
N PRO A 136 3.79 -17.11 12.68
CA PRO A 136 2.75 -16.71 13.63
C PRO A 136 2.98 -15.35 14.31
N GLN A 137 4.25 -14.99 14.55
CA GLN A 137 4.59 -13.70 15.17
C GLN A 137 4.27 -12.52 14.24
N VAL A 138 4.60 -12.63 12.95
CA VAL A 138 4.29 -11.61 11.97
C VAL A 138 2.78 -11.56 11.67
N GLY A 139 2.13 -12.72 11.63
CA GLY A 139 0.68 -12.80 11.42
C GLY A 139 -0.13 -12.17 12.55
N SER A 140 0.27 -12.35 13.81
CA SER A 140 -0.38 -11.69 14.96
C SER A 140 -0.18 -10.17 14.93
N ALA A 141 0.97 -9.71 14.44
CA ALA A 141 1.28 -8.29 14.32
C ALA A 141 0.30 -7.54 13.38
N CYS A 142 -0.33 -8.21 12.42
CA CYS A 142 -1.34 -7.59 11.55
C CYS A 142 -2.51 -7.04 12.36
N LEU A 143 -3.09 -7.86 13.23
CA LEU A 143 -4.21 -7.44 14.07
C LEU A 143 -3.78 -6.40 15.10
N GLU A 144 -2.63 -6.59 15.71
CA GLU A 144 -2.07 -5.65 16.69
C GLU A 144 -1.79 -4.28 16.09
N ALA A 145 -1.26 -4.22 14.86
CA ALA A 145 -1.02 -2.96 14.16
C ALA A 145 -2.32 -2.18 13.94
N ILE A 146 -3.40 -2.85 13.53
CA ILE A 146 -4.71 -2.19 13.33
C ILE A 146 -5.29 -1.71 14.67
N LYS A 147 -5.20 -2.53 15.73
CA LYS A 147 -5.63 -2.12 17.08
C LYS A 147 -4.84 -0.90 17.57
N TRP A 148 -3.53 -0.94 17.41
CA TRP A 148 -2.66 0.18 17.82
C TRP A 148 -2.97 1.44 17.03
N TYR A 149 -3.18 1.33 15.73
CA TYR A 149 -3.58 2.46 14.88
C TYR A 149 -4.90 3.08 15.34
N GLY A 150 -5.89 2.24 15.69
CA GLY A 150 -7.17 2.70 16.25
C GLY A 150 -6.97 3.46 17.57
N LEU A 151 -6.20 2.91 18.51
CA LEU A 151 -5.91 3.54 19.78
C LEU A 151 -5.15 4.86 19.63
N LEU A 152 -4.18 4.92 18.71
CA LEU A 152 -3.44 6.14 18.41
C LEU A 152 -4.35 7.23 17.86
N THR A 153 -5.21 6.90 16.90
CA THR A 153 -6.12 7.89 16.30
C THR A 153 -7.15 8.40 17.31
N GLU A 154 -7.70 7.53 18.17
CA GLU A 154 -8.59 7.94 19.26
C GLU A 154 -7.88 8.85 20.27
N TRP A 155 -6.64 8.51 20.63
CA TRP A 155 -5.83 9.31 21.52
C TRP A 155 -5.54 10.71 20.92
N LEU A 156 -5.14 10.78 19.64
CA LEU A 156 -4.92 12.04 18.94
C LEU A 156 -6.16 12.93 18.93
N LEU A 157 -7.34 12.36 18.68
CA LEU A 157 -8.60 13.10 18.71
C LEU A 157 -8.94 13.65 20.10
N LYS A 158 -8.48 13.01 21.17
CA LYS A 158 -8.66 13.50 22.55
C LYS A 158 -7.64 14.56 22.91
N MET A 159 -6.40 14.41 22.44
CA MET A 159 -5.30 15.30 22.82
C MET A 159 -5.25 16.59 22.01
N ILE A 160 -5.71 16.55 20.75
CA ILE A 160 -5.72 17.71 19.86
C ILE A 160 -7.10 18.35 19.93
N PRO A 161 -7.23 19.52 20.57
CA PRO A 161 -8.51 20.23 20.65
C PRO A 161 -8.93 20.68 19.25
N ARG A 162 -10.23 20.61 18.98
CA ARG A 162 -10.80 21.17 17.76
C ARG A 162 -10.75 22.68 17.82
N ASP A 163 -10.32 23.31 16.74
CA ASP A 163 -10.47 24.74 16.55
C ASP A 163 -11.91 25.00 16.09
N GLU A 164 -12.70 25.66 16.92
CA GLU A 164 -14.07 26.08 16.59
C GLU A 164 -14.08 27.43 15.86
N ASP A 165 -13.00 28.21 15.97
CA ASP A 165 -12.85 29.49 15.29
C ASP A 165 -12.03 29.35 14.02
N PRO A 166 -12.63 29.59 12.82
CA PRO A 166 -11.91 29.55 11.54
C PRO A 166 -10.82 30.62 11.40
N HIS A 167 -10.80 31.63 12.28
CA HIS A 167 -9.77 32.68 12.33
C HIS A 167 -8.70 32.42 13.38
N SER A 168 -8.75 31.27 14.07
CA SER A 168 -7.72 30.90 15.06
C SER A 168 -6.35 30.74 14.39
N GLN A 169 -5.30 30.99 15.17
CA GLN A 169 -3.93 30.76 14.71
C GLN A 169 -3.70 29.26 14.44
N ILE A 170 -3.00 28.96 13.36
CA ILE A 170 -2.59 27.58 13.04
C ILE A 170 -1.72 27.04 14.19
N ARG A 171 -2.15 25.92 14.78
CA ARG A 171 -1.39 25.22 15.82
C ARG A 171 -0.69 24.01 15.20
N ALA A 172 0.60 23.89 15.47
CA ALA A 172 1.39 22.73 15.09
C ALA A 172 1.67 21.87 16.32
N PHE A 173 1.54 20.56 16.18
CA PHE A 173 1.81 19.60 17.23
C PHE A 173 2.94 18.66 16.78
N LYS A 174 3.83 18.34 17.71
CA LYS A 174 4.89 17.36 17.48
C LYS A 174 4.60 16.11 18.29
N LEU A 175 4.47 14.97 17.60
CA LEU A 175 4.37 13.67 18.25
C LEU A 175 5.77 13.09 18.43
N VAL A 176 6.12 12.72 19.65
CA VAL A 176 7.42 12.14 19.99
C VAL A 176 7.22 10.83 20.72
N PHE A 177 7.94 9.80 20.29
CA PHE A 177 8.00 8.52 20.99
C PHE A 177 9.35 8.37 21.67
N GLU A 178 9.37 8.49 23.01
CA GLU A 178 10.55 8.40 23.84
C GLU A 178 10.28 7.54 25.06
N ASN A 179 11.24 6.71 25.46
CA ASN A 179 11.16 5.87 26.67
C ASN A 179 9.86 5.03 26.73
N ASN A 180 9.43 4.47 25.59
CA ASN A 180 8.18 3.71 25.44
C ASN A 180 6.90 4.52 25.72
N HIS A 181 6.94 5.83 25.65
CA HIS A 181 5.78 6.71 25.81
C HIS A 181 5.63 7.65 24.61
N LEU A 182 4.37 7.86 24.23
CA LEU A 182 3.97 8.92 23.29
C LEU A 182 3.72 10.22 24.05
N ARG A 183 4.27 11.33 23.53
CA ARG A 183 4.08 12.69 24.03
C ARG A 183 3.75 13.65 22.91
#